data_54d0f8fc972d87f5dea8a3d9daa3b0f0
#
_entry.id   54d0f8fc972d87f5dea8a3d9daa3b0f0
#
_cell.length_a   1.000
_cell.length_b   1.000
_cell.length_c   1.000
_cell.angle_alpha   90.00
_cell.angle_beta   90.00
_cell.angle_gamma   90.00
#
_symmetry.space_group_name_H-M   'P 1'
#
loop_
_entity.id
_entity.type
_entity.pdbx_description
1 polymer ?
#
loop_
_entity_poly.entity_id
_entity_poly.type
_entity_poly.pdbx_seq_one_letter_code
_entity_poly.pdbx_strand_id
1 'polypeptide(L)'
;MLLTPGAGQTPACRNRRSPYLFPQRPAQRDYRWLDPTEAPCCSGLHLEVKSANHPTEPQEVIHMVEVRAAGHESSLSFGTGARRRHELTHRDDTEIASILDFLEILPDQALAGLRVLELACGSGRVTVPMAAAGHRVLATDLSIDVLSLLAERLTERQAIQSGVADRVEFQQADMVSFDIKESFKAVCLPMASITLLNPEQRRATIRCVAAHMAIGGALIASIDQVLPAAAATSTIRLRPDTCLTEEIDHAGRRRRTILRCRDKEHISEHYLVTPEDLVNDLKDASLFLAAQRSTPNPVLPHHISVILGAVNRR
;
A
#
# COMPACT_ATOMS: atom_id res chain seq x y z
N MET A 1 31.98 -21.07 65.90
CA MET A 1 32.06 -19.71 65.29
C MET A 1 31.44 -19.86 63.90
N LEU A 2 30.14 -19.46 63.78
CA LEU A 2 29.30 -19.71 62.64
C LEU A 2 29.40 -18.53 61.65
N LEU A 3 29.71 -18.83 60.38
CA LEU A 3 29.60 -17.86 59.30
C LEU A 3 28.41 -18.25 58.36
N THR A 4 27.45 -17.38 58.25
CA THR A 4 26.28 -17.47 57.36
C THR A 4 26.65 -17.11 55.92
N PRO A 5 26.08 -17.74 54.89
CA PRO A 5 26.31 -17.36 53.51
C PRO A 5 25.32 -16.25 53.06
N GLY A 6 25.91 -15.28 52.34
CA GLY A 6 25.19 -14.13 51.80
C GLY A 6 24.31 -14.50 50.59
N ALA A 7 23.20 -13.79 50.49
CA ALA A 7 22.20 -13.91 49.48
C ALA A 7 22.71 -13.49 48.08
N GLY A 8 22.55 -14.37 47.10
CA GLY A 8 22.83 -14.10 45.70
C GLY A 8 21.81 -13.15 45.08
N GLN A 9 22.29 -12.07 44.52
CA GLN A 9 21.54 -11.16 43.67
C GLN A 9 21.41 -11.78 42.29
N THR A 10 20.17 -12.00 41.86
CA THR A 10 19.79 -12.33 40.46
C THR A 10 20.06 -11.11 39.58
N PRO A 11 20.66 -11.27 38.38
CA PRO A 11 20.86 -10.16 37.48
C PRO A 11 19.53 -9.79 36.81
N ALA A 12 19.14 -8.53 36.94
CA ALA A 12 18.01 -7.93 36.28
C ALA A 12 18.17 -8.03 34.76
N CYS A 13 17.18 -8.60 34.10
CA CYS A 13 17.05 -8.59 32.64
C CYS A 13 16.99 -7.14 32.16
N ARG A 14 18.09 -6.64 31.59
CA ARG A 14 18.09 -5.38 30.85
C ARG A 14 17.28 -5.58 29.57
N ASN A 15 16.10 -4.98 29.52
CA ASN A 15 15.30 -4.79 28.32
C ASN A 15 16.18 -4.06 27.27
N ARG A 16 16.73 -4.79 26.32
CA ARG A 16 17.31 -4.19 25.12
C ARG A 16 16.17 -3.73 24.24
N ARG A 17 15.98 -2.41 24.15
CA ARG A 17 15.05 -1.77 23.22
C ARG A 17 15.40 -2.20 21.82
N SER A 18 14.39 -2.67 21.09
CA SER A 18 14.42 -2.97 19.66
C SER A 18 14.96 -1.76 18.88
N PRO A 19 15.83 -1.90 17.88
CA PRO A 19 16.26 -0.81 17.02
C PRO A 19 15.20 -0.25 16.09
N TYR A 20 13.99 -0.87 16.00
CA TYR A 20 12.80 -0.21 15.49
C TYR A 20 12.23 0.67 16.60
N LEU A 21 12.87 1.83 16.81
CA LEU A 21 12.28 2.92 17.57
C LEU A 21 11.15 3.50 16.73
N PHE A 22 9.92 2.99 16.96
CA PHE A 22 8.74 3.75 16.57
C PHE A 22 8.81 5.09 17.30
N PRO A 23 8.63 6.23 16.62
CA PRO A 23 8.50 7.51 17.29
C PRO A 23 7.38 7.38 18.34
N GLN A 24 7.63 7.93 19.54
CA GLN A 24 6.63 7.97 20.59
C GLN A 24 5.36 8.59 20.01
N ARG A 25 4.19 8.02 20.33
CA ARG A 25 2.87 8.42 19.83
C ARG A 25 2.77 9.94 19.82
N PRO A 26 2.55 10.58 18.66
CA PRO A 26 2.17 11.99 18.66
C PRO A 26 0.82 12.09 19.38
N ALA A 27 0.65 13.18 20.16
CA ALA A 27 -0.59 13.49 20.86
C ALA A 27 -1.78 13.34 19.91
N GLN A 28 -2.91 12.83 20.48
CA GLN A 28 -4.18 12.65 19.80
C GLN A 28 -4.40 13.71 18.73
N ARG A 29 -4.38 13.31 17.46
CA ARG A 29 -4.68 14.18 16.34
C ARG A 29 -6.14 13.99 15.99
N ASP A 30 -6.85 15.09 15.80
CA ASP A 30 -8.28 15.13 15.50
C ASP A 30 -8.60 14.35 14.23
N TYR A 31 -9.12 13.13 14.40
CA TYR A 31 -9.75 12.38 13.34
C TYR A 31 -11.20 12.81 13.24
N ARG A 32 -11.57 13.48 12.18
CA ARG A 32 -12.96 13.78 11.89
C ARG A 32 -13.56 12.62 11.11
N TRP A 33 -14.27 11.73 11.80
CA TRP A 33 -15.16 10.79 11.15
C TRP A 33 -16.33 11.57 10.56
N LEU A 34 -16.62 11.33 9.28
CA LEU A 34 -17.85 11.84 8.70
C LEU A 34 -19.01 11.07 9.31
N ASP A 35 -19.92 11.77 9.97
CA ASP A 35 -21.12 11.19 10.58
C ASP A 35 -21.94 10.47 9.48
N PRO A 36 -22.25 9.18 9.67
CA PRO A 36 -23.01 8.41 8.67
C PRO A 36 -24.41 8.94 8.42
N THR A 37 -24.91 9.84 9.27
CA THR A 37 -26.26 10.42 9.17
C THR A 37 -26.33 11.69 8.32
N GLU A 38 -25.19 12.29 7.94
CA GLU A 38 -25.14 13.52 7.15
C GLU A 38 -25.08 13.31 5.63
N ALA A 39 -25.20 12.09 5.11
CA ALA A 39 -25.27 11.85 3.67
C ALA A 39 -26.68 12.14 3.14
N PRO A 40 -26.85 12.97 2.08
CA PRO A 40 -28.17 13.28 1.56
C PRO A 40 -28.85 12.03 1.00
N CYS A 41 -30.07 11.80 1.48
CA CYS A 41 -30.96 10.72 1.08
C CYS A 41 -31.43 10.96 -0.37
N CYS A 42 -30.92 10.19 -1.34
CA CYS A 42 -31.49 10.12 -2.68
C CYS A 42 -32.52 8.99 -2.73
N SER A 43 -33.77 9.32 -2.54
CA SER A 43 -34.90 8.44 -2.78
C SER A 43 -35.21 8.36 -4.26
N GLY A 44 -35.36 7.12 -4.77
CA GLY A 44 -36.20 6.76 -5.90
C GLY A 44 -35.50 6.60 -7.25
N LEU A 45 -35.30 5.32 -7.61
CA LEU A 45 -35.57 4.82 -8.96
C LEU A 45 -35.58 3.29 -8.93
N HIS A 46 -36.77 2.73 -9.10
CA HIS A 46 -37.00 1.31 -9.41
C HIS A 46 -36.57 1.04 -10.86
N LEU A 47 -35.74 0.02 -11.08
CA LEU A 47 -35.56 -0.59 -12.40
C LEU A 47 -35.72 -2.11 -12.30
N GLU A 48 -36.70 -2.60 -13.01
CA GLU A 48 -36.97 -4.03 -13.20
C GLU A 48 -35.84 -4.71 -13.96
N VAL A 49 -35.34 -5.84 -13.43
CA VAL A 49 -34.42 -6.72 -14.13
C VAL A 49 -35.19 -7.80 -14.85
N LYS A 50 -35.16 -7.80 -16.20
CA LYS A 50 -35.55 -8.92 -17.01
C LYS A 50 -34.43 -9.94 -17.13
N SER A 51 -34.76 -11.17 -16.75
CA SER A 51 -33.97 -12.38 -16.93
C SER A 51 -33.68 -12.67 -18.40
N ALA A 52 -32.41 -12.99 -18.73
CA ALA A 52 -32.11 -13.67 -20.00
C ALA A 52 -30.95 -14.67 -19.79
N ASN A 53 -31.30 -15.89 -20.11
CA ASN A 53 -30.59 -17.13 -20.38
C ASN A 53 -29.07 -17.18 -20.51
N HIS A 54 -28.50 -18.20 -19.84
CA HIS A 54 -27.15 -18.72 -20.06
C HIS A 54 -26.94 -19.21 -21.52
N PRO A 55 -25.71 -19.06 -22.02
CA PRO A 55 -25.04 -20.19 -22.63
C PRO A 55 -23.57 -20.38 -22.23
N THR A 56 -23.19 -21.66 -22.09
CA THR A 56 -21.93 -22.35 -22.42
C THR A 56 -20.60 -21.72 -22.02
N GLU A 57 -19.80 -22.54 -21.35
CA GLU A 57 -18.40 -22.39 -20.97
C GLU A 57 -17.55 -21.54 -21.93
N PRO A 58 -16.74 -20.60 -21.40
CA PRO A 58 -15.59 -20.10 -22.13
C PRO A 58 -14.31 -20.78 -21.64
N GLN A 59 -13.61 -21.34 -22.62
CA GLN A 59 -12.21 -21.71 -22.56
C GLN A 59 -11.37 -20.64 -21.85
N GLU A 60 -10.49 -21.09 -20.97
CA GLU A 60 -9.40 -20.30 -20.39
C GLU A 60 -8.58 -19.62 -21.49
N VAL A 61 -8.89 -18.38 -21.77
CA VAL A 61 -7.96 -17.49 -22.44
C VAL A 61 -7.23 -16.75 -21.35
N ILE A 62 -6.08 -17.28 -20.96
CA ILE A 62 -5.05 -16.53 -20.21
C ILE A 62 -4.64 -15.38 -21.13
N HIS A 63 -5.30 -14.24 -21.02
CA HIS A 63 -4.75 -12.99 -21.49
C HIS A 63 -3.62 -12.63 -20.54
N MET A 64 -2.45 -13.23 -20.77
CA MET A 64 -1.20 -12.58 -20.44
C MET A 64 -1.25 -11.23 -21.17
N VAL A 65 -1.51 -10.16 -20.42
CA VAL A 65 -1.18 -8.83 -20.89
C VAL A 65 0.34 -8.86 -21.03
N GLU A 66 0.79 -9.11 -22.24
CA GLU A 66 2.16 -8.84 -22.64
C GLU A 66 2.39 -7.34 -22.40
N VAL A 67 2.86 -7.00 -21.21
CA VAL A 67 3.58 -5.76 -21.00
C VAL A 67 4.81 -5.92 -21.86
N ARG A 68 4.72 -5.45 -23.10
CA ARG A 68 5.86 -5.43 -24.03
C ARG A 68 6.99 -4.71 -23.36
N ALA A 69 7.89 -5.50 -22.85
CA ALA A 69 9.14 -5.11 -22.25
C ALA A 69 10.08 -4.50 -23.31
N ALA A 70 9.85 -3.23 -23.59
CA ALA A 70 10.98 -2.41 -24.00
C ALA A 70 11.76 -2.11 -22.72
N GLY A 71 12.77 -2.94 -22.43
CA GLY A 71 13.75 -2.70 -21.39
C GLY A 71 13.31 -3.01 -19.95
N HIS A 72 13.05 -4.29 -19.60
CA HIS A 72 12.90 -4.72 -18.20
C HIS A 72 14.02 -4.23 -17.28
N GLU A 73 15.22 -4.01 -17.80
CA GLU A 73 16.37 -3.52 -17.04
C GLU A 73 16.25 -2.05 -16.60
N SER A 74 15.43 -1.24 -17.27
CA SER A 74 15.22 0.18 -16.94
C SER A 74 13.99 0.47 -16.09
N SER A 75 13.15 -0.52 -15.80
CA SER A 75 11.96 -0.34 -14.94
C SER A 75 12.33 -0.33 -13.46
N LEU A 76 11.71 0.56 -12.67
CA LEU A 76 11.84 0.57 -11.21
C LEU A 76 11.09 -0.58 -10.52
N SER A 77 10.28 -1.34 -11.24
CA SER A 77 9.48 -2.44 -10.68
C SER A 77 10.06 -3.83 -10.94
N PHE A 78 11.07 -3.94 -11.80
CA PHE A 78 11.64 -5.23 -12.20
C PHE A 78 13.17 -5.21 -12.20
N GLY A 79 13.78 -6.39 -12.06
CA GLY A 79 15.22 -6.60 -12.16
C GLY A 79 16.06 -5.70 -11.25
N THR A 80 17.13 -5.14 -11.81
CA THR A 80 18.05 -4.24 -11.07
C THR A 80 17.38 -2.95 -10.61
N GLY A 81 16.35 -2.49 -11.31
CA GLY A 81 15.56 -1.31 -10.93
C GLY A 81 14.77 -1.54 -9.64
N ALA A 82 14.16 -2.70 -9.47
CA ALA A 82 13.45 -3.07 -8.25
C ALA A 82 14.39 -3.05 -7.03
N ARG A 83 15.57 -3.63 -7.13
CA ARG A 83 16.59 -3.59 -6.07
C ARG A 83 17.04 -2.16 -5.79
N ARG A 84 17.25 -1.36 -6.82
CA ARG A 84 17.65 0.05 -6.65
C ARG A 84 16.56 0.89 -5.99
N ARG A 85 15.32 0.71 -6.38
CA ARG A 85 14.17 1.34 -5.70
C ARG A 85 14.14 0.95 -4.23
N HIS A 86 14.28 -0.34 -3.92
CA HIS A 86 14.35 -0.82 -2.55
C HIS A 86 15.45 -0.11 -1.74
N GLU A 87 16.69 -0.04 -2.24
CA GLU A 87 17.82 0.63 -1.57
C GLU A 87 17.56 2.11 -1.27
N LEU A 88 16.75 2.79 -2.07
CA LEU A 88 16.43 4.21 -1.90
C LEU A 88 15.24 4.44 -0.97
N THR A 89 14.27 3.53 -0.96
CA THR A 89 12.96 3.76 -0.33
C THR A 89 12.69 2.90 0.90
N HIS A 90 13.50 1.88 1.19
CA HIS A 90 13.23 0.94 2.30
C HIS A 90 13.21 1.59 3.70
N ARG A 91 13.74 2.80 3.83
CA ARG A 91 13.75 3.60 5.08
C ARG A 91 12.71 4.72 5.09
N ASP A 92 11.96 4.87 4.00
CA ASP A 92 10.90 5.86 3.94
C ASP A 92 9.67 5.29 4.67
N ASP A 93 9.31 5.91 5.77
CA ASP A 93 8.21 5.54 6.66
C ASP A 93 7.02 6.50 6.60
N THR A 94 7.03 7.43 5.64
CA THR A 94 6.09 8.57 5.54
C THR A 94 4.62 8.12 5.59
N GLU A 95 4.26 7.01 4.93
CA GLU A 95 2.89 6.48 4.92
C GLU A 95 2.63 5.44 6.01
N ILE A 96 3.68 4.78 6.51
CA ILE A 96 3.57 3.60 7.39
C ILE A 96 2.79 3.93 8.65
N ALA A 97 3.17 5.00 9.35
CA ALA A 97 2.48 5.41 10.57
C ALA A 97 0.98 5.68 10.33
N SER A 98 0.67 6.34 9.21
CA SER A 98 -0.71 6.63 8.85
C SER A 98 -1.51 5.37 8.50
N ILE A 99 -0.91 4.41 7.80
CA ILE A 99 -1.57 3.14 7.48
C ILE A 99 -1.84 2.34 8.76
N LEU A 100 -0.87 2.28 9.67
CA LEU A 100 -1.05 1.60 10.97
C LEU A 100 -2.14 2.28 11.79
N ASP A 101 -2.15 3.62 11.86
CA ASP A 101 -3.21 4.39 12.51
C ASP A 101 -4.59 4.05 11.90
N PHE A 102 -4.71 3.95 10.56
CA PHE A 102 -5.96 3.56 9.90
C PHE A 102 -6.39 2.14 10.26
N LEU A 103 -5.45 1.21 10.38
CA LEU A 103 -5.73 -0.16 10.81
C LEU A 103 -6.21 -0.21 12.27
N GLU A 104 -5.64 0.61 13.16
CA GLU A 104 -6.01 0.65 14.59
C GLU A 104 -7.42 1.19 14.84
N ILE A 105 -7.95 2.03 13.98
CA ILE A 105 -9.26 2.68 14.16
C ILE A 105 -10.41 1.96 13.44
N LEU A 106 -10.15 0.83 12.77
CA LEU A 106 -11.22 0.04 12.16
C LEU A 106 -12.19 -0.44 13.25
N PRO A 107 -13.52 -0.36 12.99
CA PRO A 107 -14.49 -0.92 13.91
C PRO A 107 -14.32 -2.44 13.95
N ASP A 108 -14.18 -2.98 15.11
CA ASP A 108 -13.98 -4.39 15.44
C ASP A 108 -12.59 -4.65 16.01
N GLN A 109 -12.41 -4.19 17.25
CA GLN A 109 -11.12 -4.07 17.94
C GLN A 109 -10.47 -5.39 18.38
N ALA A 110 -10.89 -6.51 17.86
CA ALA A 110 -10.10 -7.73 17.94
C ALA A 110 -8.88 -7.66 17.00
N LEU A 111 -8.20 -6.51 16.97
CA LEU A 111 -7.24 -6.14 15.94
C LEU A 111 -5.88 -6.81 16.08
N ALA A 112 -5.57 -7.40 17.22
CA ALA A 112 -4.41 -8.26 17.36
C ALA A 112 -4.66 -9.53 16.51
N GLY A 113 -4.17 -9.51 15.27
CA GLY A 113 -4.27 -10.64 14.36
C GLY A 113 -5.25 -10.49 13.19
N LEU A 114 -5.62 -9.26 12.79
CA LEU A 114 -6.31 -9.05 11.51
C LEU A 114 -5.53 -9.70 10.39
N ARG A 115 -6.25 -10.40 9.51
CA ARG A 115 -5.72 -10.80 8.21
C ARG A 115 -5.87 -9.64 7.25
N VAL A 116 -4.75 -9.12 6.80
CA VAL A 116 -4.64 -7.97 5.89
C VAL A 116 -4.17 -8.47 4.53
N LEU A 117 -4.84 -8.07 3.46
CA LEU A 117 -4.34 -8.22 2.10
C LEU A 117 -3.58 -6.95 1.72
N GLU A 118 -2.33 -7.08 1.33
CA GLU A 118 -1.55 -5.98 0.75
C GLU A 118 -1.32 -6.22 -0.73
N LEU A 119 -1.76 -5.28 -1.56
CA LEU A 119 -1.56 -5.30 -3.02
C LEU A 119 -0.36 -4.43 -3.39
N ALA A 120 0.42 -4.86 -4.38
CA ALA A 120 1.64 -4.19 -4.81
C ALA A 120 2.62 -3.96 -3.64
N CYS A 121 2.86 -4.99 -2.85
CA CYS A 121 3.65 -4.93 -1.63
C CYS A 121 5.14 -4.58 -1.86
N GLY A 122 5.62 -4.74 -3.10
CA GLY A 122 7.02 -4.53 -3.43
C GLY A 122 7.94 -5.42 -2.59
N SER A 123 9.00 -4.83 -2.07
CA SER A 123 9.94 -5.50 -1.17
C SER A 123 9.50 -5.50 0.31
N GLY A 124 8.21 -5.28 0.59
CA GLY A 124 7.63 -5.37 1.92
C GLY A 124 7.87 -4.15 2.81
N ARG A 125 7.89 -2.94 2.24
CA ARG A 125 8.09 -1.71 3.00
C ARG A 125 6.97 -1.49 4.02
N VAL A 126 5.74 -1.79 3.68
CA VAL A 126 4.57 -1.70 4.55
C VAL A 126 4.23 -3.06 5.17
N THR A 127 4.43 -4.17 4.46
CA THR A 127 4.24 -5.54 4.94
C THR A 127 4.91 -5.79 6.29
N VAL A 128 6.22 -5.52 6.37
CA VAL A 128 7.02 -5.80 7.57
C VAL A 128 6.55 -4.99 8.78
N PRO A 129 6.31 -3.67 8.69
CA PRO A 129 5.71 -2.91 9.78
C PRO A 129 4.32 -3.39 10.21
N MET A 130 3.43 -3.76 9.28
CA MET A 130 2.12 -4.31 9.63
C MET A 130 2.26 -5.64 10.40
N ALA A 131 3.14 -6.53 9.95
CA ALA A 131 3.41 -7.78 10.64
C ALA A 131 4.07 -7.55 12.03
N ALA A 132 4.95 -6.54 12.15
CA ALA A 132 5.54 -6.15 13.43
C ALA A 132 4.50 -5.56 14.41
N ALA A 133 3.46 -4.90 13.89
CA ALA A 133 2.31 -4.43 14.68
C ALA A 133 1.36 -5.57 15.11
N GLY A 134 1.61 -6.81 14.65
CA GLY A 134 0.85 -8.00 15.05
C GLY A 134 -0.15 -8.51 14.02
N HIS A 135 -0.30 -7.85 12.87
CA HIS A 135 -1.21 -8.28 11.81
C HIS A 135 -0.66 -9.49 11.04
N ARG A 136 -1.56 -10.34 10.54
CA ARG A 136 -1.22 -11.39 9.59
C ARG A 136 -1.40 -10.83 8.19
N VAL A 137 -0.35 -10.78 7.40
CA VAL A 137 -0.35 -10.13 6.09
C VAL A 137 -0.23 -11.17 4.98
N LEU A 138 -1.17 -11.14 4.03
CA LEU A 138 -0.98 -11.72 2.72
C LEU A 138 -0.50 -10.62 1.78
N ALA A 139 0.78 -10.64 1.45
CA ALA A 139 1.42 -9.65 0.59
C ALA A 139 1.43 -10.12 -0.86
N THR A 140 0.99 -9.28 -1.79
CA THR A 140 0.97 -9.64 -3.20
C THR A 140 1.66 -8.58 -4.05
N ASP A 141 2.35 -9.02 -5.10
CA ASP A 141 2.95 -8.15 -6.12
C ASP A 141 2.96 -8.86 -7.47
N LEU A 142 2.94 -8.11 -8.55
CA LEU A 142 3.07 -8.64 -9.90
C LEU A 142 4.51 -9.11 -10.19
N SER A 143 5.50 -8.48 -9.58
CA SER A 143 6.91 -8.70 -9.83
C SER A 143 7.51 -9.75 -8.87
N ILE A 144 7.93 -10.89 -9.42
CA ILE A 144 8.65 -11.91 -8.67
C ILE A 144 9.99 -11.40 -8.12
N ASP A 145 10.61 -10.43 -8.80
CA ASP A 145 11.89 -9.86 -8.36
C ASP A 145 11.75 -9.12 -7.03
N VAL A 146 10.67 -8.33 -6.85
CA VAL A 146 10.45 -7.63 -5.58
C VAL A 146 9.97 -8.58 -4.49
N LEU A 147 9.21 -9.62 -4.81
CA LEU A 147 8.83 -10.67 -3.86
C LEU A 147 10.06 -11.45 -3.37
N SER A 148 11.07 -11.64 -4.22
CA SER A 148 12.35 -12.22 -3.80
C SER A 148 13.07 -11.33 -2.78
N LEU A 149 13.02 -10.01 -2.95
CA LEU A 149 13.55 -9.06 -1.96
C LEU A 149 12.77 -9.09 -0.63
N LEU A 150 11.45 -9.27 -0.69
CA LEU A 150 10.64 -9.48 0.51
C LEU A 150 11.05 -10.77 1.21
N ALA A 151 11.20 -11.88 0.46
CA ALA A 151 11.65 -13.16 1.02
C ALA A 151 13.03 -13.02 1.69
N GLU A 152 14.00 -12.35 1.05
CA GLU A 152 15.32 -12.06 1.65
C GLU A 152 15.16 -11.35 3.01
N ARG A 153 14.31 -10.31 3.10
CA ARG A 153 14.06 -9.58 4.35
C ARG A 153 13.43 -10.43 5.45
N LEU A 154 12.53 -11.34 5.09
CA LEU A 154 11.89 -12.23 6.05
C LEU A 154 12.85 -13.32 6.59
N THR A 155 13.93 -13.62 5.88
CA THR A 155 14.99 -14.53 6.37
C THR A 155 16.02 -13.82 7.26
N GLU A 156 15.97 -12.50 7.38
CA GLU A 156 16.85 -11.77 8.29
C GLU A 156 16.61 -12.20 9.74
N ARG A 157 17.71 -12.37 10.48
CA ARG A 157 17.67 -12.83 11.89
C ARG A 157 16.67 -12.04 12.74
N GLN A 158 16.56 -10.74 12.51
CA GLN A 158 15.65 -9.89 13.26
C GLN A 158 14.17 -10.18 12.96
N ALA A 159 13.81 -10.40 11.69
CA ALA A 159 12.46 -10.74 11.29
C ALA A 159 12.02 -12.08 11.91
N ILE A 160 12.91 -13.07 11.93
CA ILE A 160 12.67 -14.38 12.55
C ILE A 160 12.51 -14.22 14.07
N GLN A 161 13.44 -13.55 14.75
CA GLN A 161 13.42 -13.42 16.20
C GLN A 161 12.23 -12.60 16.74
N SER A 162 11.69 -11.69 15.93
CA SER A 162 10.51 -10.89 16.30
C SER A 162 9.18 -11.57 15.96
N GLY A 163 9.21 -12.75 15.29
CA GLY A 163 8.02 -13.44 14.80
C GLY A 163 7.31 -12.72 13.66
N VAL A 164 7.97 -11.78 13.00
CA VAL A 164 7.43 -11.07 11.83
C VAL A 164 7.29 -12.03 10.66
N ALA A 165 8.30 -12.87 10.43
CA ALA A 165 8.30 -13.85 9.33
C ALA A 165 7.09 -14.80 9.40
N ASP A 166 6.69 -15.22 10.60
CA ASP A 166 5.57 -16.14 10.81
C ASP A 166 4.20 -15.53 10.53
N ARG A 167 4.13 -14.19 10.38
CA ARG A 167 2.90 -13.44 10.12
C ARG A 167 2.76 -12.99 8.68
N VAL A 168 3.75 -13.28 7.82
CA VAL A 168 3.74 -12.84 6.43
C VAL A 168 3.68 -14.05 5.50
N GLU A 169 2.63 -14.11 4.71
CA GLU A 169 2.53 -14.94 3.53
C GLU A 169 2.66 -14.04 2.30
N PHE A 170 3.24 -14.52 1.22
CA PHE A 170 3.31 -13.73 -0.01
C PHE A 170 3.13 -14.59 -1.25
N GLN A 171 2.55 -14.00 -2.29
CA GLN A 171 2.34 -14.65 -3.58
C GLN A 171 2.34 -13.64 -4.73
N GLN A 172 2.64 -14.12 -5.92
CA GLN A 172 2.51 -13.31 -7.14
C GLN A 172 1.03 -13.14 -7.50
N ALA A 173 0.60 -11.89 -7.71
CA ALA A 173 -0.76 -11.59 -8.18
C ALA A 173 -0.80 -10.23 -8.89
N ASP A 174 -1.68 -10.10 -9.89
CA ASP A 174 -2.01 -8.83 -10.53
C ASP A 174 -3.12 -8.14 -9.73
N MET A 175 -2.86 -6.91 -9.24
CA MET A 175 -3.86 -6.15 -8.49
C MET A 175 -5.11 -5.80 -9.32
N VAL A 176 -5.04 -5.87 -10.64
CA VAL A 176 -6.18 -5.61 -11.53
C VAL A 176 -7.18 -6.76 -11.55
N SER A 177 -6.70 -8.00 -11.39
CA SER A 177 -7.51 -9.21 -11.58
C SER A 177 -7.00 -10.39 -10.74
N PHE A 178 -6.99 -10.26 -9.42
CA PHE A 178 -6.65 -11.38 -8.54
C PHE A 178 -7.90 -12.18 -8.13
N ASP A 179 -7.71 -13.46 -7.84
CA ASP A 179 -8.73 -14.36 -7.29
C ASP A 179 -8.16 -15.11 -6.08
N ILE A 180 -8.34 -14.54 -4.92
CA ILE A 180 -7.91 -15.12 -3.64
C ILE A 180 -9.17 -15.65 -2.95
N LYS A 181 -9.20 -16.96 -2.64
CA LYS A 181 -10.39 -17.63 -2.06
C LYS A 181 -10.55 -17.30 -0.57
N GLU A 182 -10.40 -16.04 -0.21
CA GLU A 182 -10.43 -15.54 1.16
C GLU A 182 -11.01 -14.13 1.18
N SER A 183 -11.67 -13.74 2.27
CA SER A 183 -12.16 -12.38 2.49
C SER A 183 -11.36 -11.70 3.59
N PHE A 184 -11.07 -10.41 3.41
CA PHE A 184 -10.19 -9.64 4.27
C PHE A 184 -10.93 -8.53 5.00
N LYS A 185 -10.62 -8.35 6.29
CA LYS A 185 -11.12 -7.20 7.08
C LYS A 185 -10.39 -5.90 6.74
N ALA A 186 -9.17 -6.00 6.22
CA ALA A 186 -8.44 -4.87 5.70
C ALA A 186 -7.74 -5.24 4.38
N VAL A 187 -7.82 -4.34 3.40
CA VAL A 187 -7.05 -4.39 2.17
C VAL A 187 -6.23 -3.11 2.07
N CYS A 188 -4.92 -3.24 1.89
CA CYS A 188 -4.01 -2.12 1.75
C CYS A 188 -3.49 -2.02 0.32
N LEU A 189 -3.56 -0.83 -0.27
CA LEU A 189 -2.96 -0.48 -1.55
C LEU A 189 -2.07 0.77 -1.34
N PRO A 190 -0.88 0.56 -0.75
CA PRO A 190 -0.03 1.64 -0.28
C PRO A 190 0.86 2.23 -1.37
N MET A 191 1.61 3.27 -0.99
CA MET A 191 2.73 3.84 -1.74
C MET A 191 2.34 4.34 -3.13
N ALA A 192 1.13 4.87 -3.23
CA ALA A 192 0.56 5.39 -4.47
C ALA A 192 0.56 4.37 -5.64
N SER A 193 0.63 3.06 -5.35
CA SER A 193 0.71 2.01 -6.37
C SER A 193 -0.49 2.04 -7.33
N ILE A 194 -1.63 2.52 -6.88
CA ILE A 194 -2.83 2.70 -7.72
C ILE A 194 -2.62 3.71 -8.86
N THR A 195 -1.63 4.59 -8.78
CA THR A 195 -1.29 5.55 -9.83
C THR A 195 -0.56 4.90 -11.02
N LEU A 196 -0.10 3.66 -10.87
CA LEU A 196 0.46 2.88 -11.99
C LEU A 196 -0.63 2.45 -12.98
N LEU A 197 -1.90 2.50 -12.59
CA LEU A 197 -3.04 2.00 -13.34
C LEU A 197 -3.74 3.11 -14.12
N ASN A 198 -4.12 2.79 -15.35
CA ASN A 198 -5.04 3.65 -16.09
C ASN A 198 -6.43 3.68 -15.43
N PRO A 199 -7.32 4.61 -15.80
CA PRO A 199 -8.63 4.75 -15.14
C PRO A 199 -9.50 3.48 -15.18
N GLU A 200 -9.41 2.68 -16.24
CA GLU A 200 -10.17 1.43 -16.39
C GLU A 200 -9.61 0.35 -15.46
N GLN A 201 -8.31 0.14 -15.49
CA GLN A 201 -7.60 -0.78 -14.59
C GLN A 201 -7.81 -0.42 -13.12
N ARG A 202 -7.76 0.88 -12.77
CA ARG A 202 -7.99 1.36 -11.42
C ARG A 202 -9.39 1.01 -10.93
N ARG A 203 -10.43 1.23 -11.73
CA ARG A 203 -11.79 0.80 -11.41
C ARG A 203 -11.93 -0.72 -11.30
N ALA A 204 -11.25 -1.47 -12.17
CA ALA A 204 -11.23 -2.94 -12.09
C ALA A 204 -10.60 -3.41 -10.77
N THR A 205 -9.45 -2.84 -10.39
CA THR A 205 -8.78 -3.11 -9.11
C THR A 205 -9.71 -2.86 -7.92
N ILE A 206 -10.36 -1.69 -7.87
CA ILE A 206 -11.25 -1.35 -6.75
C ILE A 206 -12.46 -2.29 -6.68
N ARG A 207 -13.04 -2.69 -7.80
CA ARG A 207 -14.11 -3.71 -7.82
C ARG A 207 -13.61 -5.08 -7.35
N CYS A 208 -12.40 -5.47 -7.79
CA CYS A 208 -11.79 -6.72 -7.36
C CYS A 208 -11.54 -6.70 -5.84
N VAL A 209 -11.00 -5.59 -5.31
CA VAL A 209 -10.85 -5.38 -3.87
C VAL A 209 -12.18 -5.50 -3.13
N ALA A 210 -13.22 -4.80 -3.61
CA ALA A 210 -14.54 -4.83 -2.95
C ALA A 210 -15.12 -6.25 -2.87
N ALA A 211 -14.86 -7.09 -3.88
CA ALA A 211 -15.28 -8.50 -3.88
C ALA A 211 -14.54 -9.37 -2.85
N HIS A 212 -13.30 -8.98 -2.48
CA HIS A 212 -12.49 -9.69 -1.49
C HIS A 212 -12.56 -9.08 -0.08
N MET A 213 -13.32 -8.01 0.10
CA MET A 213 -13.52 -7.41 1.41
C MET A 213 -14.65 -8.10 2.17
N ALA A 214 -14.41 -8.42 3.43
CA ALA A 214 -15.45 -8.86 4.35
C ALA A 214 -16.46 -7.71 4.60
N ILE A 215 -17.66 -8.06 5.05
CA ILE A 215 -18.64 -7.09 5.53
C ILE A 215 -18.02 -6.27 6.67
N GLY A 216 -18.14 -4.95 6.60
CA GLY A 216 -17.50 -4.03 7.53
C GLY A 216 -15.98 -3.96 7.40
N GLY A 217 -15.40 -4.57 6.36
CA GLY A 217 -13.98 -4.45 6.04
C GLY A 217 -13.63 -3.08 5.47
N ALA A 218 -12.35 -2.73 5.47
CA ALA A 218 -11.85 -1.46 4.97
C ALA A 218 -10.78 -1.63 3.88
N LEU A 219 -10.80 -0.73 2.90
CA LEU A 219 -9.72 -0.47 1.98
C LEU A 219 -8.94 0.75 2.46
N ILE A 220 -7.63 0.64 2.55
CA ILE A 220 -6.70 1.74 2.81
C ILE A 220 -5.86 1.91 1.55
N ALA A 221 -6.07 2.99 0.82
CA ALA A 221 -5.34 3.27 -0.41
C ALA A 221 -4.66 4.63 -0.36
N SER A 222 -3.49 4.75 -0.96
CA SER A 222 -2.80 6.03 -1.09
C SER A 222 -2.60 6.46 -2.52
N ILE A 223 -2.55 7.77 -2.72
CA ILE A 223 -2.14 8.42 -3.95
C ILE A 223 -1.09 9.48 -3.66
N ASP A 224 -0.28 9.78 -4.64
CA ASP A 224 0.62 10.93 -4.66
C ASP A 224 0.00 11.98 -5.58
N GLN A 225 -0.75 12.91 -4.98
CA GLN A 225 -1.43 13.99 -5.69
C GLN A 225 -0.42 15.04 -6.12
N VAL A 226 -0.32 15.28 -7.42
CA VAL A 226 0.45 16.38 -7.99
C VAL A 226 -0.42 17.62 -8.13
N LEU A 227 0.00 18.72 -7.53
CA LEU A 227 -0.74 19.98 -7.60
C LEU A 227 -0.57 20.64 -8.98
N PRO A 228 -1.57 21.42 -9.46
CA PRO A 228 -1.48 22.10 -10.76
C PRO A 228 -0.30 23.08 -10.90
N ALA A 229 0.23 23.57 -9.78
CA ALA A 229 1.39 24.46 -9.75
C ALA A 229 2.73 23.74 -9.93
N ALA A 230 2.74 22.40 -10.02
CA ALA A 230 3.97 21.65 -10.25
C ALA A 230 4.54 21.98 -11.63
N ALA A 231 5.86 22.18 -11.70
CA ALA A 231 6.56 22.43 -12.95
C ALA A 231 6.48 21.19 -13.87
N ALA A 232 6.41 21.43 -15.19
CA ALA A 232 6.40 20.33 -16.17
C ALA A 232 7.64 19.44 -16.10
N THR A 233 8.76 19.96 -15.60
CA THR A 233 9.97 19.18 -15.36
C THR A 233 10.66 19.69 -14.10
N SER A 234 11.05 18.79 -13.22
CA SER A 234 11.84 19.07 -12.03
C SER A 234 12.91 18.01 -11.82
N THR A 235 14.05 18.42 -11.25
CA THR A 235 15.12 17.48 -10.92
C THR A 235 15.63 17.76 -9.53
N ILE A 236 15.66 16.72 -8.70
CA ILE A 236 16.23 16.76 -7.36
C ILE A 236 17.41 15.80 -7.24
N ARG A 237 18.39 16.20 -6.46
CA ARG A 237 19.53 15.35 -6.13
C ARG A 237 19.25 14.59 -4.84
N LEU A 238 19.12 13.28 -4.92
CA LEU A 238 18.89 12.42 -3.76
C LEU A 238 20.20 12.04 -3.03
N ARG A 239 21.27 11.84 -3.83
CA ARG A 239 22.61 11.49 -3.38
C ARG A 239 23.65 12.09 -4.35
N PRO A 240 24.96 12.11 -4.02
CA PRO A 240 25.97 12.67 -4.92
C PRO A 240 25.96 12.11 -6.35
N ASP A 241 25.63 10.82 -6.48
CA ASP A 241 25.59 10.08 -7.75
C ASP A 241 24.18 9.69 -8.21
N THR A 242 23.14 10.25 -7.58
CA THR A 242 21.74 9.84 -7.83
C THR A 242 20.83 11.06 -7.92
N CYS A 243 20.19 11.25 -9.07
CA CYS A 243 19.19 12.28 -9.30
C CYS A 243 17.84 11.65 -9.64
N LEU A 244 16.76 12.29 -9.20
CA LEU A 244 15.39 12.02 -9.57
C LEU A 244 14.89 13.17 -10.45
N THR A 245 14.48 12.85 -11.66
CA THR A 245 13.80 13.80 -12.55
C THR A 245 12.35 13.40 -12.68
N GLU A 246 11.45 14.35 -12.57
CA GLU A 246 10.04 14.19 -12.88
C GLU A 246 9.67 15.00 -14.11
N GLU A 247 8.91 14.39 -14.99
CA GLU A 247 8.28 15.01 -16.14
C GLU A 247 6.77 14.89 -15.97
N ILE A 248 6.05 16.02 -15.92
CA ILE A 248 4.63 16.09 -15.62
C ILE A 248 3.89 16.63 -16.84
N ASP A 249 3.01 15.82 -17.41
CA ASP A 249 2.04 16.21 -18.42
C ASP A 249 0.66 16.36 -17.76
N HIS A 250 0.32 17.58 -17.40
CA HIS A 250 -0.98 17.88 -16.80
C HIS A 250 -2.15 17.62 -17.75
N ALA A 251 -1.98 17.90 -19.04
CA ALA A 251 -3.03 17.72 -20.06
C ALA A 251 -3.29 16.22 -20.32
N GLY A 252 -2.23 15.44 -20.50
CA GLY A 252 -2.31 14.00 -20.67
C GLY A 252 -2.49 13.22 -19.36
N ARG A 253 -2.49 13.93 -18.22
CA ARG A 253 -2.61 13.33 -16.87
C ARG A 253 -1.59 12.22 -16.62
N ARG A 254 -0.33 12.48 -16.98
CA ARG A 254 0.78 11.54 -16.85
C ARG A 254 1.93 12.17 -16.07
N ARG A 255 2.62 11.32 -15.33
CA ARG A 255 3.90 11.63 -14.69
C ARG A 255 4.89 10.54 -15.05
N ARG A 256 6.07 10.95 -15.48
CA ARG A 256 7.21 10.08 -15.71
C ARG A 256 8.29 10.40 -14.70
N THR A 257 8.74 9.41 -13.97
CA THR A 257 9.79 9.53 -12.97
C THR A 257 11.03 8.82 -13.48
N ILE A 258 12.14 9.54 -13.56
CA ILE A 258 13.42 9.06 -14.09
C ILE A 258 14.43 9.11 -12.95
N LEU A 259 14.79 7.95 -12.44
CA LEU A 259 15.86 7.79 -11.46
C LEU A 259 17.18 7.53 -12.18
N ARG A 260 18.05 8.51 -12.17
CA ARG A 260 19.38 8.42 -12.79
C ARG A 260 20.42 8.17 -11.71
N CYS A 261 21.13 7.03 -11.81
CA CYS A 261 22.17 6.66 -10.86
C CYS A 261 23.43 6.25 -11.62
N ARG A 262 24.48 7.08 -11.55
CA ARG A 262 25.68 6.97 -12.37
C ARG A 262 25.29 6.95 -13.86
N ASP A 263 25.57 5.86 -14.55
CA ASP A 263 25.31 5.61 -15.98
C ASP A 263 24.02 4.84 -16.26
N LYS A 264 23.23 4.52 -15.22
CA LYS A 264 21.97 3.79 -15.35
C LYS A 264 20.76 4.71 -15.13
N GLU A 265 19.77 4.52 -15.98
CA GLU A 265 18.46 5.13 -15.86
C GLU A 265 17.39 4.09 -15.54
N HIS A 266 16.50 4.44 -14.62
CA HIS A 266 15.32 3.63 -14.30
C HIS A 266 14.09 4.53 -14.39
N ILE A 267 13.09 4.09 -15.15
CA ILE A 267 11.92 4.88 -15.50
C ILE A 267 10.68 4.25 -14.87
N SER A 268 9.80 5.08 -14.36
CA SER A 268 8.45 4.69 -13.93
C SER A 268 7.45 5.70 -14.46
N GLU A 269 6.34 5.21 -15.00
CA GLU A 269 5.24 6.03 -15.48
C GLU A 269 4.03 5.88 -14.57
N HIS A 270 3.37 7.01 -14.30
CA HIS A 270 2.23 7.10 -13.39
C HIS A 270 1.13 7.93 -14.04
N TYR A 271 -0.11 7.68 -13.66
CA TYR A 271 -1.24 8.54 -13.94
C TYR A 271 -1.37 9.59 -12.84
N LEU A 272 -1.76 10.81 -13.20
CA LEU A 272 -2.14 11.82 -12.23
C LEU A 272 -3.54 11.49 -11.73
N VAL A 273 -3.63 11.05 -10.49
CA VAL A 273 -4.87 10.66 -9.81
C VAL A 273 -5.17 11.67 -8.72
N THR A 274 -6.37 12.21 -8.72
CA THR A 274 -6.83 13.11 -7.65
C THR A 274 -7.64 12.34 -6.59
N PRO A 275 -7.81 12.90 -5.38
CA PRO A 275 -8.71 12.31 -4.39
C PRO A 275 -10.14 12.11 -4.92
N GLU A 276 -10.65 13.05 -5.74
CA GLU A 276 -11.98 12.97 -6.35
C GLU A 276 -12.09 11.81 -7.32
N ASP A 277 -11.05 11.55 -8.13
CA ASP A 277 -11.02 10.39 -9.03
C ASP A 277 -11.18 9.09 -8.22
N LEU A 278 -10.40 8.95 -7.15
CA LEU A 278 -10.41 7.74 -6.33
C LEU A 278 -11.74 7.59 -5.57
N VAL A 279 -12.28 8.69 -5.03
CA VAL A 279 -13.61 8.68 -4.36
C VAL A 279 -14.72 8.26 -5.32
N ASN A 280 -14.67 8.69 -6.57
CA ASN A 280 -15.65 8.28 -7.58
C ASN A 280 -15.53 6.78 -7.90
N ASP A 281 -14.30 6.28 -8.09
CA ASP A 281 -14.06 4.85 -8.32
C ASP A 281 -14.50 3.98 -7.11
N LEU A 282 -14.32 4.48 -5.88
CA LEU A 282 -14.81 3.82 -4.67
C LEU A 282 -16.35 3.73 -4.65
N LYS A 283 -17.05 4.82 -4.99
CA LYS A 283 -18.51 4.84 -5.07
C LYS A 283 -19.05 3.84 -6.10
N ASP A 284 -18.41 3.75 -7.27
CA ASP A 284 -18.77 2.81 -8.32
C ASP A 284 -18.66 1.34 -7.86
N ALA A 285 -17.78 1.06 -6.91
CA ALA A 285 -17.64 -0.24 -6.28
C ALA A 285 -18.48 -0.41 -4.99
N SER A 286 -19.34 0.56 -4.66
CA SER A 286 -20.14 0.59 -3.42
C SER A 286 -19.28 0.61 -2.15
N LEU A 287 -18.11 1.21 -2.21
CA LEU A 287 -17.28 1.52 -1.07
C LEU A 287 -17.48 2.98 -0.66
N PHE A 288 -17.49 3.24 0.64
CA PHE A 288 -17.79 4.55 1.19
C PHE A 288 -16.55 5.13 1.86
N LEU A 289 -16.14 6.32 1.44
CA LEU A 289 -15.06 7.04 2.10
C LEU A 289 -15.42 7.27 3.58
N ALA A 290 -14.57 6.78 4.46
CA ALA A 290 -14.73 6.91 5.91
C ALA A 290 -13.75 7.93 6.50
N ALA A 291 -12.54 8.00 5.96
CA ALA A 291 -11.52 8.91 6.43
C ALA A 291 -10.53 9.28 5.32
N GLN A 292 -9.89 10.43 5.46
CA GLN A 292 -8.82 10.88 4.56
C GLN A 292 -7.74 11.60 5.37
N ARG A 293 -6.48 11.37 5.00
CA ARG A 293 -5.33 12.11 5.53
C ARG A 293 -4.50 12.64 4.36
N SER A 294 -4.05 13.87 4.46
CA SER A 294 -3.18 14.50 3.46
C SER A 294 -1.92 15.03 4.14
N THR A 295 -0.77 14.73 3.58
CA THR A 295 0.53 15.16 4.11
C THR A 295 1.40 15.68 2.95
N PRO A 296 1.93 16.91 3.01
CA PRO A 296 2.86 17.40 2.00
C PRO A 296 4.07 16.48 1.88
N ASN A 297 4.51 16.22 0.64
CA ASN A 297 5.72 15.46 0.42
C ASN A 297 6.94 16.30 0.84
N PRO A 298 7.81 15.79 1.73
CA PRO A 298 8.94 16.57 2.22
C PRO A 298 10.06 16.78 1.19
N VAL A 299 10.07 15.99 0.12
CA VAL A 299 11.14 15.95 -0.89
C VAL A 299 10.68 16.55 -2.21
N LEU A 300 9.44 16.26 -2.63
CA LEU A 300 8.88 16.70 -3.90
C LEU A 300 7.94 17.90 -3.66
N PRO A 301 8.35 19.13 -4.04
CA PRO A 301 7.48 20.28 -3.97
C PRO A 301 6.23 20.07 -4.82
N HIS A 302 5.08 20.58 -4.36
CA HIS A 302 3.80 20.41 -5.02
C HIS A 302 3.26 18.98 -5.11
N HIS A 303 3.77 18.08 -4.27
CA HIS A 303 3.23 16.74 -4.08
C HIS A 303 2.59 16.62 -2.70
N ILE A 304 1.46 15.95 -2.66
CA ILE A 304 0.73 15.65 -1.42
C ILE A 304 0.45 14.15 -1.40
N SER A 305 0.97 13.46 -0.39
CA SER A 305 0.55 12.09 -0.11
C SER A 305 -0.86 12.13 0.50
N VAL A 306 -1.81 11.47 -0.14
CA VAL A 306 -3.18 11.37 0.33
C VAL A 306 -3.50 9.90 0.58
N ILE A 307 -3.91 9.58 1.81
CA ILE A 307 -4.35 8.25 2.21
C ILE A 307 -5.85 8.31 2.45
N LEU A 308 -6.58 7.43 1.81
CA LEU A 308 -8.02 7.29 1.93
C LEU A 308 -8.37 5.94 2.58
N GLY A 309 -9.23 6.00 3.60
CA GLY A 309 -9.85 4.83 4.20
C GLY A 309 -11.31 4.72 3.72
N ALA A 310 -11.67 3.61 3.09
CA ALA A 310 -13.04 3.36 2.64
C ALA A 310 -13.56 2.04 3.21
N VAL A 311 -14.86 1.99 3.51
CA VAL A 311 -15.50 0.84 4.16
C VAL A 311 -16.51 0.16 3.24
N ASN A 312 -16.58 -1.17 3.37
CA ASN A 312 -17.63 -2.00 2.78
C ASN A 312 -18.80 -2.09 3.77
N ARG A 313 -19.94 -1.52 3.41
CA ARG A 313 -21.17 -1.52 4.25
C ARG A 313 -22.19 -2.60 3.84
N ARG A 314 -21.83 -3.46 2.87
CA ARG A 314 -22.72 -4.53 2.43
C ARG A 314 -22.78 -5.64 3.44
#